data_80c1dd43aa109bcd0d217cc0d6297a86
#
_entry.id   80c1dd43aa109bcd0d217cc0d6297a86
#
_cell.length_a   1.000
_cell.length_b   1.000
_cell.length_c   1.000
_cell.angle_alpha   90.00
_cell.angle_beta   90.00
_cell.angle_gamma   90.00
#
_symmetry.space_group_name_H-M   'P 1'
#
loop_
_entity.id
_entity.type
_entity.pdbx_description
1 polymer ?
#
loop_
_entity_poly.entity_id
_entity_poly.type
_entity_poly.pdbx_seq_one_letter_code
_entity_poly.pdbx_strand_id
1 'polypeptide(L)'
;MDARQIQSSISEEVNRVVSRQQSELLSSLQNMMDSRLSVFQQNIQQISASQICKIEDNLNEHYVFRKKGNENQYKHEARVLTKLKEAREHLNCGSDDGVESAKSSIAEGIEMVKNRQKVIKLADSSQLGWKVVQEYQANPIADDSDDEKKMYRAQMRAERKVFNGRKRQRFEPYQKKPATVSRMETDERSTSSGKPGRCFDCGAKGHWSRDCTKKDDKANKISENLEKILPISNLALFNDISSIVSPVGRLRSRYSEWEKIGTGKTILDIIKSGYKIPFKTNPSSIELNNNRSAREEPEFVTGEIRNLIEKGCVSRVREKPTVVNPLTVAKNRNGKRRLVLDCRHVNPHLHKFKFRYEDAVTAKEMLKMGDFMFTFDLKSAYHHIEIYEEHRQYLGFSWEENGKISYFVYNVLPFGISTAGYIFSKVLREPVRHLRSEGIKIITFLDDGIAAGSSFEVTSNVSYSIKMLFQNLGFLFADDKCNWIPSQNCDWLGLHWNTEKGQVHISNDRIYRLNLCLDTIHGEVQKNVLYFRAKFLAKIVGQIISMKVVFGDIVRMKTRFLYYQGC
;
A
#
# COMPACT_ATOMS: atom_id res chain seq x y z
N MET A 1 -31.73 -52.58 -36.56
CA MET A 1 -30.92 -51.54 -35.87
C MET A 1 -30.36 -52.17 -34.62
N ASP A 2 -29.05 -52.11 -34.50
CA ASP A 2 -28.33 -52.74 -33.38
C ASP A 2 -28.56 -51.90 -32.11
N ALA A 3 -28.76 -52.55 -30.98
CA ALA A 3 -29.06 -51.90 -29.70
C ALA A 3 -28.03 -50.80 -29.33
N ARG A 4 -26.79 -50.93 -29.78
CA ARG A 4 -25.72 -49.93 -29.63
C ARG A 4 -25.97 -48.63 -30.42
N GLN A 5 -26.56 -48.74 -31.62
CA GLN A 5 -26.93 -47.57 -32.44
C GLN A 5 -28.10 -46.77 -31.84
N ILE A 6 -29.06 -47.47 -31.24
CA ILE A 6 -30.18 -46.84 -30.54
C ILE A 6 -29.65 -46.10 -29.28
N GLN A 7 -28.72 -46.69 -28.53
CA GLN A 7 -28.15 -46.10 -27.31
C GLN A 7 -27.30 -44.87 -27.63
N SER A 8 -26.54 -44.89 -28.74
CA SER A 8 -25.77 -43.70 -29.22
C SER A 8 -26.69 -42.56 -29.64
N SER A 9 -27.75 -42.86 -30.40
CA SER A 9 -28.73 -41.85 -30.86
C SER A 9 -29.49 -41.21 -29.70
N ILE A 10 -29.87 -42.00 -28.68
CA ILE A 10 -30.51 -41.48 -27.45
C ILE A 10 -29.54 -40.59 -26.68
N SER A 11 -28.28 -40.98 -26.56
CA SER A 11 -27.27 -40.20 -25.86
C SER A 11 -26.99 -38.87 -26.58
N GLU A 12 -26.93 -38.83 -27.89
CA GLU A 12 -26.77 -37.61 -28.68
C GLU A 12 -27.97 -36.65 -28.53
N GLU A 13 -29.21 -37.21 -28.57
CA GLU A 13 -30.42 -36.40 -28.42
C GLU A 13 -30.56 -35.84 -26.99
N VAL A 14 -30.22 -36.63 -25.95
CA VAL A 14 -30.17 -36.18 -24.56
C VAL A 14 -29.15 -35.04 -24.40
N ASN A 15 -27.96 -35.19 -24.96
CA ASN A 15 -26.94 -34.15 -24.91
C ASN A 15 -27.38 -32.87 -25.64
N ARG A 16 -28.07 -32.99 -26.77
CA ARG A 16 -28.62 -31.85 -27.51
C ARG A 16 -29.69 -31.12 -26.72
N VAL A 17 -30.62 -31.85 -26.09
CA VAL A 17 -31.68 -31.30 -25.24
C VAL A 17 -31.10 -30.63 -24.01
N VAL A 18 -30.12 -31.24 -23.33
CA VAL A 18 -29.43 -30.67 -22.16
C VAL A 18 -28.69 -29.39 -22.53
N SER A 19 -27.94 -29.40 -23.65
CA SER A 19 -27.22 -28.19 -24.12
C SER A 19 -28.16 -27.05 -24.49
N ARG A 20 -29.32 -27.37 -25.08
CA ARG A 20 -30.36 -26.39 -25.39
C ARG A 20 -30.98 -25.80 -24.12
N GLN A 21 -31.33 -26.64 -23.15
CA GLN A 21 -31.85 -26.18 -21.86
C GLN A 21 -30.85 -25.35 -21.07
N GLN A 22 -29.57 -25.71 -21.11
CA GLN A 22 -28.50 -24.90 -20.49
C GLN A 22 -28.36 -23.52 -21.14
N SER A 23 -28.44 -23.43 -22.47
CA SER A 23 -28.37 -22.15 -23.17
C SER A 23 -29.61 -21.26 -22.91
N GLU A 24 -30.80 -21.85 -22.86
CA GLU A 24 -32.06 -21.15 -22.51
C GLU A 24 -32.04 -20.66 -21.06
N LEU A 25 -31.51 -21.47 -20.12
CA LEU A 25 -31.33 -21.09 -18.71
C LEU A 25 -30.31 -19.95 -18.54
N LEU A 26 -29.21 -20.01 -19.26
CA LEU A 26 -28.17 -18.95 -19.24
C LEU A 26 -28.73 -17.64 -19.81
N SER A 27 -29.47 -17.69 -20.92
CA SER A 27 -30.06 -16.48 -21.49
C SER A 27 -31.18 -15.90 -20.59
N SER A 28 -31.99 -16.76 -19.95
CA SER A 28 -33.00 -16.35 -18.98
C SER A 28 -32.37 -15.71 -17.72
N LEU A 29 -31.28 -16.29 -17.21
CA LEU A 29 -30.49 -15.70 -16.10
C LEU A 29 -29.87 -14.35 -16.48
N GLN A 30 -29.36 -14.23 -17.69
CA GLN A 30 -28.76 -12.99 -18.18
C GLN A 30 -29.79 -11.87 -18.29
N ASN A 31 -30.96 -12.17 -18.88
CA ASN A 31 -32.10 -11.25 -19.00
C ASN A 31 -32.64 -10.84 -17.60
N MET A 32 -32.69 -11.78 -16.65
CA MET A 32 -33.10 -11.50 -15.27
C MET A 32 -32.09 -10.62 -14.54
N MET A 33 -30.78 -10.83 -14.74
CA MET A 33 -29.73 -9.99 -14.19
C MET A 33 -29.77 -8.58 -14.76
N ASP A 34 -29.94 -8.43 -16.08
CA ASP A 34 -30.00 -7.12 -16.74
C ASP A 34 -31.25 -6.34 -16.32
N SER A 35 -32.38 -7.01 -16.22
CA SER A 35 -33.64 -6.44 -15.71
C SER A 35 -33.48 -5.98 -14.24
N ARG A 36 -32.88 -6.79 -13.37
CA ARG A 36 -32.67 -6.45 -11.97
C ARG A 36 -31.64 -5.34 -11.78
N LEU A 37 -30.59 -5.29 -12.61
CA LEU A 37 -29.62 -4.21 -12.63
C LEU A 37 -30.26 -2.88 -13.03
N SER A 38 -31.13 -2.88 -14.03
CA SER A 38 -31.85 -1.67 -14.47
C SER A 38 -32.83 -1.16 -13.41
N VAL A 39 -33.62 -2.05 -12.77
CA VAL A 39 -34.50 -1.69 -11.65
C VAL A 39 -33.70 -1.20 -10.44
N PHE A 40 -32.56 -1.80 -10.14
CA PHE A 40 -31.67 -1.38 -9.06
C PHE A 40 -31.04 -0.01 -9.34
N GLN A 41 -30.64 0.28 -10.59
CA GLN A 41 -30.17 1.60 -11.00
C GLN A 41 -31.26 2.66 -10.88
N GLN A 42 -32.49 2.36 -11.29
CA GLN A 42 -33.63 3.28 -11.15
C GLN A 42 -33.99 3.54 -9.68
N ASN A 43 -34.00 2.52 -8.84
CA ASN A 43 -34.27 2.65 -7.40
C ASN A 43 -33.18 3.45 -6.67
N ILE A 44 -31.90 3.23 -6.99
CA ILE A 44 -30.79 4.04 -6.44
C ILE A 44 -30.92 5.49 -6.89
N GLN A 45 -31.28 5.75 -8.14
CA GLN A 45 -31.46 7.12 -8.64
C GLN A 45 -32.64 7.84 -7.95
N GLN A 46 -33.76 7.17 -7.72
CA GLN A 46 -34.92 7.74 -7.04
C GLN A 46 -34.70 7.96 -5.53
N ILE A 47 -34.06 6.99 -4.84
CA ILE A 47 -33.77 7.10 -3.39
C ILE A 47 -32.69 8.15 -3.14
N SER A 48 -31.66 8.23 -3.98
CA SER A 48 -30.59 9.21 -3.82
C SER A 48 -31.07 10.65 -4.06
N ALA A 49 -31.94 10.89 -5.02
CA ALA A 49 -32.43 12.24 -5.32
C ALA A 49 -33.28 12.83 -4.20
N SER A 50 -34.18 12.06 -3.59
CA SER A 50 -35.05 12.55 -2.51
C SER A 50 -34.38 12.66 -1.14
N GLN A 51 -33.42 11.79 -0.84
CA GLN A 51 -32.70 11.80 0.44
C GLN A 51 -31.54 12.78 0.46
N ILE A 52 -30.85 12.98 -0.67
CA ILE A 52 -29.76 13.98 -0.79
C ILE A 52 -30.32 15.38 -0.55
N CYS A 53 -31.48 15.74 -1.11
CA CYS A 53 -32.10 17.05 -0.84
C CYS A 53 -32.40 17.26 0.65
N LYS A 54 -32.93 16.26 1.36
CA LYS A 54 -33.26 16.38 2.79
C LYS A 54 -32.05 16.41 3.71
N ILE A 55 -30.94 15.77 3.33
CA ILE A 55 -29.70 15.74 4.10
C ILE A 55 -28.87 17.01 3.84
N GLU A 56 -28.86 17.54 2.63
CA GLU A 56 -28.16 18.79 2.28
C GLU A 56 -28.79 20.01 2.98
N ASP A 57 -30.11 20.05 3.13
CA ASP A 57 -30.80 21.13 3.83
C ASP A 57 -30.51 21.12 5.35
N ASN A 58 -30.30 19.93 5.94
CA ASN A 58 -29.97 19.81 7.36
C ASN A 58 -28.46 19.90 7.70
N LEU A 59 -27.55 19.63 6.74
CA LEU A 59 -26.10 19.72 6.97
C LEU A 59 -25.52 21.11 6.72
N ASN A 60 -26.20 21.95 5.98
CA ASN A 60 -25.72 23.30 5.66
C ASN A 60 -25.75 24.27 6.85
N GLU A 61 -26.48 23.99 7.90
CA GLU A 61 -26.64 24.94 9.02
C GLU A 61 -25.60 24.83 10.13
N HIS A 62 -24.86 23.70 10.32
CA HIS A 62 -24.02 23.54 11.51
C HIS A 62 -22.65 22.88 11.35
N TYR A 63 -22.13 22.66 10.13
CA TYR A 63 -20.82 22.02 9.99
C TYR A 63 -19.66 23.02 10.02
N VAL A 64 -18.83 22.97 11.09
CA VAL A 64 -17.63 23.80 11.21
C VAL A 64 -16.42 23.07 10.63
N PHE A 65 -15.90 23.55 9.52
CA PHE A 65 -14.72 22.97 8.86
C PHE A 65 -13.44 23.25 9.66
N ARG A 66 -12.72 22.18 10.02
CA ARG A 66 -11.41 22.28 10.71
C ARG A 66 -10.29 22.82 9.83
N LYS A 67 -10.43 22.76 8.50
CA LYS A 67 -9.43 23.22 7.53
C LYS A 67 -10.09 24.10 6.49
N LYS A 68 -9.60 25.33 6.36
CA LYS A 68 -10.11 26.33 5.40
C LYS A 68 -10.05 25.84 3.93
N GLY A 69 -9.06 24.98 3.59
CA GLY A 69 -8.98 24.38 2.25
C GLY A 69 -10.15 23.43 1.95
N ASN A 70 -10.60 22.66 2.94
CA ASN A 70 -11.73 21.75 2.78
C ASN A 70 -13.05 22.54 2.68
N GLU A 71 -13.19 23.60 3.47
CA GLU A 71 -14.33 24.53 3.39
C GLU A 71 -14.45 25.17 1.99
N ASN A 72 -13.35 25.68 1.46
CA ASN A 72 -13.34 26.27 0.13
C ASN A 72 -13.66 25.25 -0.98
N GLN A 73 -13.21 24.01 -0.83
CA GLN A 73 -13.53 22.94 -1.77
C GLN A 73 -15.00 22.56 -1.70
N TYR A 74 -15.54 22.40 -0.51
CA TYR A 74 -16.96 22.10 -0.30
C TYR A 74 -17.86 23.20 -0.90
N LYS A 75 -17.57 24.47 -0.60
CA LYS A 75 -18.31 25.62 -1.16
C LYS A 75 -18.27 25.68 -2.68
N HIS A 76 -17.14 25.32 -3.29
CA HIS A 76 -17.03 25.24 -4.75
C HIS A 76 -17.88 24.11 -5.34
N GLU A 77 -17.77 22.91 -4.77
CA GLU A 77 -18.54 21.74 -5.23
C GLU A 77 -20.06 21.96 -5.03
N ALA A 78 -20.47 22.59 -3.92
CA ALA A 78 -21.86 22.94 -3.66
C ALA A 78 -22.43 23.89 -4.73
N ARG A 79 -21.67 24.91 -5.15
CA ARG A 79 -22.10 25.83 -6.23
C ARG A 79 -22.28 25.12 -7.57
N VAL A 80 -21.34 24.22 -7.95
CA VAL A 80 -21.47 23.43 -9.18
C VAL A 80 -22.70 22.52 -9.10
N LEU A 81 -22.96 21.92 -7.95
CA LEU A 81 -24.13 21.08 -7.74
C LEU A 81 -25.43 21.86 -7.87
N THR A 82 -25.48 23.09 -7.33
CA THR A 82 -26.65 24.00 -7.48
C THR A 82 -26.93 24.25 -8.96
N LYS A 83 -25.91 24.60 -9.76
CA LYS A 83 -26.09 24.83 -11.20
C LYS A 83 -26.59 23.60 -11.98
N LEU A 84 -26.15 22.40 -11.57
CA LEU A 84 -26.64 21.15 -12.16
C LEU A 84 -28.09 20.83 -11.72
N LYS A 85 -28.49 21.20 -10.49
CA LYS A 85 -29.87 21.06 -10.02
C LYS A 85 -30.81 22.03 -10.78
N GLU A 86 -30.41 23.29 -10.93
CA GLU A 86 -31.13 24.30 -11.74
C GLU A 86 -31.32 23.79 -13.18
N ALA A 87 -30.27 23.28 -13.82
CA ALA A 87 -30.38 22.71 -15.16
C ALA A 87 -31.39 21.57 -15.25
N ARG A 88 -31.39 20.68 -14.24
CA ARG A 88 -32.34 19.56 -14.18
C ARG A 88 -33.78 20.02 -14.00
N GLU A 89 -34.00 21.04 -13.16
CA GLU A 89 -35.35 21.61 -12.95
C GLU A 89 -35.87 22.27 -14.21
N HIS A 90 -35.03 23.02 -14.92
CA HIS A 90 -35.39 23.63 -16.22
C HIS A 90 -35.73 22.60 -17.29
N LEU A 91 -35.03 21.45 -17.34
CA LEU A 91 -35.35 20.35 -18.26
C LEU A 91 -36.69 19.68 -17.92
N ASN A 92 -37.04 19.60 -16.62
CA ASN A 92 -38.29 18.97 -16.16
C ASN A 92 -39.51 19.84 -16.47
N CYS A 93 -39.36 21.14 -16.73
CA CYS A 93 -40.45 22.04 -17.11
C CYS A 93 -40.96 21.82 -18.52
N GLY A 94 -40.23 21.08 -19.39
CA GLY A 94 -40.70 20.63 -20.71
C GLY A 94 -40.98 21.71 -21.74
N SER A 95 -40.53 22.97 -21.55
CA SER A 95 -40.66 24.07 -22.47
C SER A 95 -39.36 24.32 -23.25
N ASP A 96 -39.42 24.88 -24.47
CA ASP A 96 -38.24 25.21 -25.25
C ASP A 96 -37.35 26.24 -24.54
N ASP A 97 -37.92 27.20 -23.84
CA ASP A 97 -37.19 28.16 -22.97
C ASP A 97 -36.51 27.46 -21.80
N GLY A 98 -37.08 26.37 -21.27
CA GLY A 98 -36.47 25.53 -20.25
C GLY A 98 -35.19 24.84 -20.74
N VAL A 99 -35.15 24.40 -21.98
CA VAL A 99 -33.97 23.76 -22.58
C VAL A 99 -32.81 24.77 -22.72
N GLU A 100 -33.07 26.00 -23.14
CA GLU A 100 -32.04 27.04 -23.24
C GLU A 100 -31.53 27.48 -21.85
N SER A 101 -32.40 27.59 -20.87
CA SER A 101 -32.03 27.88 -19.48
C SER A 101 -31.21 26.76 -18.86
N ALA A 102 -31.53 25.50 -19.17
CA ALA A 102 -30.74 24.35 -18.75
C ALA A 102 -29.34 24.33 -19.37
N LYS A 103 -29.23 24.65 -20.68
CA LYS A 103 -27.92 24.77 -21.35
C LYS A 103 -27.07 25.87 -20.74
N SER A 104 -27.66 27.03 -20.39
CA SER A 104 -26.95 28.11 -19.70
C SER A 104 -26.44 27.67 -18.34
N SER A 105 -27.25 27.03 -17.52
CA SER A 105 -26.86 26.50 -16.19
C SER A 105 -25.75 25.46 -16.29
N ILE A 106 -25.79 24.60 -17.30
CA ILE A 106 -24.73 23.61 -17.57
C ILE A 106 -23.44 24.30 -17.98
N ALA A 107 -23.52 25.34 -18.86
CA ALA A 107 -22.34 26.09 -19.31
C ALA A 107 -21.65 26.80 -18.14
N GLU A 108 -22.39 27.41 -17.24
CA GLU A 108 -21.86 28.01 -16.01
C GLU A 108 -21.19 26.98 -15.11
N GLY A 109 -21.80 25.80 -14.91
CA GLY A 109 -21.22 24.70 -14.15
C GLY A 109 -19.90 24.19 -14.75
N ILE A 110 -19.83 24.09 -16.09
CA ILE A 110 -18.61 23.72 -16.82
C ILE A 110 -17.51 24.77 -16.60
N GLU A 111 -17.84 26.04 -16.66
CA GLU A 111 -16.88 27.12 -16.46
C GLU A 111 -16.33 27.13 -15.02
N MET A 112 -17.18 26.93 -14.02
CA MET A 112 -16.74 26.76 -12.63
C MET A 112 -15.72 25.63 -12.47
N VAL A 113 -15.94 24.47 -13.12
CA VAL A 113 -15.02 23.33 -13.08
C VAL A 113 -13.71 23.66 -13.77
N LYS A 114 -13.74 24.31 -14.95
CA LYS A 114 -12.54 24.74 -15.69
C LYS A 114 -11.68 25.70 -14.86
N ASN A 115 -12.30 26.69 -14.23
CA ASN A 115 -11.62 27.64 -13.36
C ASN A 115 -10.98 26.92 -12.14
N ARG A 116 -11.66 25.94 -11.56
CA ARG A 116 -11.09 25.15 -10.48
C ARG A 116 -9.89 24.33 -10.93
N GLN A 117 -9.95 23.71 -12.10
CA GLN A 117 -8.82 22.96 -12.67
C GLN A 117 -7.61 23.88 -12.95
N LYS A 118 -7.83 25.10 -13.43
CA LYS A 118 -6.78 26.11 -13.63
C LYS A 118 -6.07 26.44 -12.32
N VAL A 119 -6.83 26.67 -11.27
CA VAL A 119 -6.32 26.96 -9.91
C VAL A 119 -5.54 25.78 -9.32
N ILE A 120 -5.99 24.54 -9.54
CA ILE A 120 -5.27 23.34 -9.12
C ILE A 120 -3.92 23.22 -9.87
N LYS A 121 -3.91 23.47 -11.19
CA LYS A 121 -2.66 23.47 -11.98
C LYS A 121 -1.69 24.55 -11.50
N LEU A 122 -2.18 25.74 -11.15
CA LEU A 122 -1.37 26.81 -10.56
C LEU A 122 -0.75 26.39 -9.23
N ALA A 123 -1.53 25.74 -8.36
CA ALA A 123 -1.01 25.22 -7.09
C ALA A 123 0.06 24.14 -7.28
N ASP A 124 -0.13 23.25 -8.26
CA ASP A 124 0.78 22.14 -8.53
C ASP A 124 2.08 22.57 -9.20
N SER A 125 2.01 23.55 -10.11
CA SER A 125 3.18 24.10 -10.82
C SER A 125 4.07 24.98 -9.94
N SER A 126 3.56 25.48 -8.80
CA SER A 126 4.28 26.40 -7.92
C SER A 126 4.96 25.68 -6.76
N GLN A 127 6.22 26.03 -6.45
CA GLN A 127 6.93 25.56 -5.25
C GLN A 127 6.23 25.97 -3.94
N LEU A 128 5.40 27.00 -3.96
CA LEU A 128 4.64 27.51 -2.81
C LEU A 128 3.23 26.91 -2.70
N GLY A 129 2.82 26.08 -3.66
CA GLY A 129 1.55 25.35 -3.64
C GLY A 129 0.34 26.30 -3.51
N TRP A 130 -0.59 25.96 -2.64
CA TRP A 130 -1.83 26.72 -2.42
C TRP A 130 -1.64 28.15 -1.92
N LYS A 131 -0.46 28.56 -1.46
CA LYS A 131 -0.19 29.95 -1.08
C LYS A 131 -0.25 30.91 -2.27
N VAL A 132 0.22 30.45 -3.44
CA VAL A 132 0.10 31.24 -4.68
C VAL A 132 -1.36 31.39 -5.10
N VAL A 133 -2.16 30.34 -4.94
CA VAL A 133 -3.59 30.38 -5.22
C VAL A 133 -4.32 31.40 -4.34
N GLN A 134 -3.98 31.46 -3.05
CA GLN A 134 -4.57 32.47 -2.14
C GLN A 134 -4.27 33.90 -2.61
N GLU A 135 -3.05 34.19 -3.07
CA GLU A 135 -2.69 35.50 -3.59
C GLU A 135 -3.35 35.78 -4.95
N TYR A 136 -3.52 34.77 -5.79
CA TYR A 136 -4.23 34.87 -7.08
C TYR A 136 -5.72 35.18 -6.87
N GLN A 137 -6.38 34.50 -5.91
CA GLN A 137 -7.81 34.69 -5.63
C GLN A 137 -8.12 35.95 -4.83
N ALA A 138 -7.15 36.54 -4.12
CA ALA A 138 -7.33 37.75 -3.32
C ALA A 138 -7.45 39.02 -4.18
N ASN A 139 -7.15 38.96 -5.48
CA ASN A 139 -7.26 40.10 -6.43
C ASN A 139 -8.23 39.78 -7.56
N PRO A 140 -9.50 40.16 -7.46
CA PRO A 140 -10.51 39.89 -8.48
C PRO A 140 -10.59 40.97 -9.53
N ILE A 141 -9.54 41.24 -10.34
CA ILE A 141 -9.64 42.11 -11.50
C ILE A 141 -8.71 41.61 -12.60
N ALA A 142 -9.25 41.10 -13.66
CA ALA A 142 -8.93 41.15 -15.08
C ALA A 142 -9.12 39.81 -15.80
N ASP A 143 -9.93 39.88 -16.82
CA ASP A 143 -10.03 38.91 -17.90
C ASP A 143 -9.01 39.25 -18.97
N ASP A 144 -8.35 38.26 -19.58
CA ASP A 144 -7.43 38.26 -20.73
C ASP A 144 -5.92 38.23 -20.41
N SER A 145 -5.07 38.61 -21.33
CA SER A 145 -3.60 38.50 -21.34
C SER A 145 -2.90 38.89 -20.02
N ASP A 146 -3.62 39.59 -19.16
CA ASP A 146 -3.16 39.95 -17.80
C ASP A 146 -3.30 38.85 -16.77
N ASP A 147 -3.96 37.75 -17.06
CA ASP A 147 -4.11 36.62 -16.12
C ASP A 147 -2.78 35.87 -15.93
N GLU A 148 -1.96 35.78 -16.95
CA GLU A 148 -0.59 35.22 -16.85
C GLU A 148 0.31 36.11 -15.99
N LYS A 149 0.23 37.46 -16.20
CA LYS A 149 0.90 38.45 -15.35
C LYS A 149 0.37 38.40 -13.90
N LYS A 150 -0.91 38.15 -13.71
CA LYS A 150 -1.54 38.02 -12.41
C LYS A 150 -1.06 36.75 -11.66
N MET A 151 -0.92 35.63 -12.36
CA MET A 151 -0.31 34.42 -11.81
C MET A 151 1.13 34.68 -11.33
N TYR A 152 1.95 35.30 -12.17
CA TYR A 152 3.34 35.64 -11.83
C TYR A 152 3.42 36.58 -10.62
N ARG A 153 2.57 37.64 -10.58
CA ARG A 153 2.52 38.58 -9.45
C ARG A 153 2.03 37.90 -8.15
N ALA A 154 1.10 36.94 -8.24
CA ALA A 154 0.64 36.16 -7.08
C ALA A 154 1.76 35.28 -6.54
N GLN A 155 2.54 34.63 -7.41
CA GLN A 155 3.70 33.85 -7.01
C GLN A 155 4.75 34.68 -6.29
N MET A 156 5.11 35.84 -6.87
CA MET A 156 6.10 36.76 -6.27
C MET A 156 5.64 37.31 -4.90
N ARG A 157 4.34 37.59 -4.73
CA ARG A 157 3.79 38.01 -3.42
C ARG A 157 3.83 36.88 -2.38
N ALA A 158 3.53 35.66 -2.77
CA ALA A 158 3.59 34.50 -1.89
C ALA A 158 5.03 34.22 -1.44
N GLU A 159 6.01 34.34 -2.33
CA GLU A 159 7.45 34.21 -2.02
C GLU A 159 7.91 35.28 -1.01
N ARG A 160 7.53 36.55 -1.21
CA ARG A 160 7.84 37.64 -0.27
C ARG A 160 7.24 37.41 1.12
N LYS A 161 6.02 36.87 1.23
CA LYS A 161 5.40 36.54 2.52
C LYS A 161 6.14 35.41 3.23
N VAL A 162 6.60 34.39 2.51
CA VAL A 162 7.42 33.29 3.07
C VAL A 162 8.77 33.80 3.55
N PHE A 163 9.43 34.67 2.78
CA PHE A 163 10.72 35.25 3.14
C PHE A 163 10.62 36.13 4.41
N ASN A 164 9.59 36.97 4.50
CA ASN A 164 9.35 37.80 5.68
C ASN A 164 8.92 37.00 6.90
N GLY A 165 8.20 35.88 6.75
CA GLY A 165 7.85 34.96 7.83
C GLY A 165 9.08 34.28 8.43
N ARG A 166 10.07 33.92 7.60
CA ARG A 166 11.36 33.34 8.08
C ARG A 166 12.22 34.34 8.84
N LYS A 167 12.12 35.65 8.55
CA LYS A 167 12.83 36.70 9.31
C LYS A 167 12.27 36.91 10.72
N ARG A 168 11.00 36.61 10.99
CA ARG A 168 10.39 36.77 12.32
C ARG A 168 10.71 35.63 13.30
N GLN A 169 11.29 34.51 12.86
CA GLN A 169 11.66 33.38 13.72
C GLN A 169 13.15 33.33 14.12
N ARG A 170 13.92 34.37 13.80
CA ARG A 170 15.36 34.47 14.19
C ARG A 170 15.61 35.74 14.95
N PHE A 171 15.38 35.72 16.26
CA PHE A 171 16.05 36.64 17.19
C PHE A 171 16.22 35.92 18.54
N GLU A 172 17.43 35.36 18.73
CA GLU A 172 18.17 35.38 19.99
C GLU A 172 19.64 35.56 19.64
N PRO A 173 20.37 36.43 20.38
CA PRO A 173 21.70 36.89 19.98
C PRO A 173 22.81 35.99 20.53
N TYR A 174 23.62 35.42 19.65
CA TYR A 174 24.91 34.83 20.05
C TYR A 174 26.07 35.64 19.48
N GLN A 175 27.08 35.86 20.36
CA GLN A 175 28.19 36.78 20.23
C GLN A 175 29.16 36.42 19.09
N LYS A 176 29.74 37.47 18.46
CA LYS A 176 30.75 37.43 17.41
C LYS A 176 32.14 37.00 17.96
N LYS A 177 32.88 36.21 17.15
CA LYS A 177 34.35 36.26 17.06
C LYS A 177 34.77 36.31 15.59
N PRO A 178 35.95 36.87 15.28
CA PRO A 178 36.17 37.64 14.06
C PRO A 178 36.74 36.87 12.85
N ALA A 179 36.68 37.57 11.72
CA ALA A 179 37.00 37.15 10.37
C ALA A 179 38.49 36.91 10.11
N THR A 180 38.80 36.00 9.20
CA THR A 180 39.97 36.09 8.34
C THR A 180 39.53 35.97 6.87
N VAL A 181 40.04 36.87 6.08
CA VAL A 181 39.73 37.14 4.67
C VAL A 181 40.60 36.24 3.81
N SER A 182 40.07 35.64 2.78
CA SER A 182 40.76 35.47 1.51
C SER A 182 39.78 35.45 0.36
N ARG A 183 40.09 36.28 -0.60
CA ARG A 183 39.39 36.68 -1.81
C ARG A 183 39.87 35.79 -2.97
N MET A 184 38.98 35.42 -3.90
CA MET A 184 39.18 35.45 -5.37
C MET A 184 37.94 34.79 -6.02
N GLU A 185 37.17 35.55 -6.66
CA GLU A 185 37.02 35.92 -8.08
C GLU A 185 36.44 34.84 -9.00
N THR A 186 35.27 35.21 -9.50
CA THR A 186 34.70 35.10 -10.88
C THR A 186 34.53 33.68 -11.43
N ASP A 187 33.40 33.27 -12.01
CA ASP A 187 32.56 33.80 -13.09
C ASP A 187 31.32 32.95 -13.33
N GLU A 188 30.32 33.62 -13.89
CA GLU A 188 29.31 33.22 -14.86
C GLU A 188 28.15 32.26 -14.53
N ARG A 189 27.02 32.85 -14.77
CA ARG A 189 25.64 32.38 -14.98
C ARG A 189 25.50 31.02 -15.63
N SER A 190 24.68 30.18 -15.00
CA SER A 190 23.76 29.31 -15.76
C SER A 190 22.50 29.02 -14.97
N THR A 191 21.37 29.24 -15.59
CA THR A 191 20.01 28.95 -15.16
C THR A 191 19.83 27.48 -14.79
N SER A 192 19.58 27.15 -13.52
CA SER A 192 19.32 25.79 -13.10
C SER A 192 17.82 25.48 -13.13
N SER A 193 17.35 24.88 -14.22
CA SER A 193 16.19 24.01 -14.21
C SER A 193 16.47 22.84 -13.24
N GLY A 194 15.56 22.57 -12.32
CA GLY A 194 15.72 21.54 -11.28
C GLY A 194 16.07 20.18 -11.89
N LYS A 195 17.28 19.68 -11.59
CA LYS A 195 17.79 18.41 -12.10
C LYS A 195 17.07 17.25 -11.44
N PRO A 196 16.65 16.23 -12.23
CA PRO A 196 16.02 15.03 -11.70
C PRO A 196 16.91 14.28 -10.71
N GLY A 197 16.31 13.47 -9.85
CA GLY A 197 17.01 12.57 -8.93
C GLY A 197 17.94 11.59 -9.67
N ARG A 198 18.34 10.53 -9.01
CA ARG A 198 19.18 9.50 -9.66
C ARG A 198 18.36 8.73 -10.69
N CYS A 199 18.92 8.50 -11.87
CA CYS A 199 18.34 7.65 -12.90
C CYS A 199 18.12 6.23 -12.38
N PHE A 200 16.94 5.66 -12.62
CA PHE A 200 16.61 4.29 -12.20
C PHE A 200 17.39 3.21 -12.95
N ASP A 201 17.87 3.49 -14.16
CA ASP A 201 18.58 2.50 -14.98
C ASP A 201 20.09 2.47 -14.71
N CYS A 202 20.73 3.62 -14.46
CA CYS A 202 22.20 3.68 -14.29
C CYS A 202 22.67 4.26 -12.95
N GLY A 203 21.75 4.76 -12.09
CA GLY A 203 22.08 5.34 -10.78
C GLY A 203 22.73 6.72 -10.80
N ALA A 204 23.10 7.27 -11.96
CA ALA A 204 23.71 8.60 -12.09
C ALA A 204 22.67 9.72 -11.96
N LYS A 205 23.10 10.89 -11.48
CA LYS A 205 22.25 12.10 -11.41
C LYS A 205 22.29 12.85 -12.75
N GLY A 206 21.19 13.54 -13.09
CA GLY A 206 21.14 14.53 -14.16
C GLY A 206 20.34 14.16 -15.40
N HIS A 207 19.71 12.97 -15.46
CA HIS A 207 18.80 12.56 -16.52
C HIS A 207 17.72 11.60 -16.00
N TRP A 208 16.62 11.47 -16.74
CA TRP A 208 15.55 10.52 -16.45
C TRP A 208 15.85 9.15 -17.07
N SER A 209 15.23 8.08 -16.53
CA SER A 209 15.35 6.71 -17.02
C SER A 209 15.05 6.57 -18.54
N ARG A 210 14.08 7.35 -19.05
CA ARG A 210 13.74 7.37 -20.49
C ARG A 210 14.86 7.93 -21.39
N ASP A 211 15.72 8.79 -20.82
CA ASP A 211 16.79 9.51 -21.54
C ASP A 211 18.18 8.88 -21.26
N CYS A 212 18.22 7.66 -20.71
CA CYS A 212 19.43 6.98 -20.30
C CYS A 212 20.12 6.30 -21.50
N THR A 213 21.28 6.81 -21.88
CA THR A 213 22.09 6.26 -22.97
C THR A 213 22.84 4.96 -22.61
N LYS A 214 22.85 4.57 -21.32
CA LYS A 214 23.51 3.34 -20.84
C LYS A 214 22.58 2.13 -20.71
N LYS A 215 21.42 2.16 -21.35
CA LYS A 215 20.45 1.05 -21.32
C LYS A 215 20.97 -0.23 -21.99
N ASP A 216 21.65 -0.08 -23.10
CA ASP A 216 22.04 -1.19 -23.96
C ASP A 216 23.33 -1.87 -23.49
N ASP A 217 24.24 -1.14 -22.84
CA ASP A 217 25.47 -1.70 -22.27
C ASP A 217 25.26 -2.64 -21.07
N LYS A 218 24.11 -2.53 -20.38
CA LYS A 218 23.79 -3.38 -19.22
C LYS A 218 23.28 -4.77 -19.59
N ALA A 219 22.61 -4.92 -20.70
CA ALA A 219 22.12 -6.23 -21.15
C ALA A 219 23.30 -7.18 -21.48
N ASN A 220 24.36 -6.66 -22.08
CA ASN A 220 25.55 -7.42 -22.40
C ASN A 220 26.42 -7.74 -21.18
N LYS A 221 26.52 -6.83 -20.20
CA LYS A 221 27.25 -7.08 -18.95
C LYS A 221 26.57 -8.09 -18.00
N ILE A 222 25.27 -8.27 -18.09
CA ILE A 222 24.54 -9.29 -17.30
C ILE A 222 24.91 -10.69 -17.78
N SER A 223 25.06 -10.91 -19.08
CA SER A 223 25.49 -12.21 -19.64
C SER A 223 26.93 -12.55 -19.28
N GLU A 224 27.85 -11.59 -19.34
CA GLU A 224 29.27 -11.80 -19.01
C GLU A 224 29.57 -12.02 -17.53
N ASN A 225 28.77 -11.42 -16.62
CA ASN A 225 28.92 -11.63 -15.18
C ASN A 225 28.24 -12.90 -14.66
N LEU A 226 27.21 -13.40 -15.36
CA LEU A 226 26.54 -14.67 -15.03
C LEU A 226 27.38 -15.91 -15.41
N GLU A 227 28.25 -15.82 -16.38
CA GLU A 227 29.17 -16.92 -16.76
C GLU A 227 30.27 -17.19 -15.72
N LYS A 228 30.52 -16.26 -14.80
CA LYS A 228 31.50 -16.39 -13.70
C LYS A 228 30.98 -17.03 -12.42
N ILE A 229 29.70 -17.34 -12.34
CA ILE A 229 29.05 -17.97 -11.18
C ILE A 229 28.78 -19.44 -11.53
N LEU A 230 29.65 -20.30 -11.07
CA LEU A 230 29.71 -21.78 -10.99
C LEU A 230 28.55 -22.64 -11.56
N PRO A 231 28.89 -23.85 -12.07
CA PRO A 231 27.99 -24.72 -12.83
C PRO A 231 26.94 -25.45 -11.95
N ILE A 232 25.83 -25.74 -12.59
CA ILE A 232 24.55 -26.32 -12.11
C ILE A 232 24.66 -27.73 -11.44
N SER A 233 25.83 -28.23 -11.13
CA SER A 233 26.02 -29.65 -10.71
C SER A 233 25.78 -29.95 -9.23
N ASN A 234 25.32 -29.02 -8.38
CA ASN A 234 25.15 -29.25 -6.93
C ASN A 234 23.72 -29.12 -6.40
N LEU A 235 22.72 -29.56 -7.16
CA LEU A 235 21.32 -29.55 -6.71
C LEU A 235 20.97 -30.62 -5.65
N ALA A 236 21.92 -31.49 -5.26
CA ALA A 236 21.66 -32.68 -4.48
C ALA A 236 22.03 -32.61 -2.98
N LEU A 237 22.48 -31.47 -2.44
CA LEU A 237 23.10 -31.41 -1.10
C LEU A 237 22.27 -30.73 0.00
N PHE A 238 20.97 -30.54 -0.16
CA PHE A 238 20.15 -29.85 0.86
C PHE A 238 18.91 -30.63 1.31
N ASN A 239 19.04 -31.92 1.51
CA ASN A 239 18.12 -32.68 2.36
C ASN A 239 18.92 -33.19 3.55
N ASP A 240 18.75 -32.51 4.68
CA ASP A 240 18.59 -33.00 6.05
C ASP A 240 18.96 -31.90 7.04
N ILE A 241 18.03 -31.58 7.88
CA ILE A 241 18.12 -31.50 9.35
C ILE A 241 16.83 -30.80 9.81
N SER A 242 15.90 -31.58 10.35
CA SER A 242 14.77 -31.14 11.15
C SER A 242 15.22 -30.67 12.55
N SER A 243 16.16 -29.74 12.61
CA SER A 243 16.40 -28.92 13.80
C SER A 243 15.59 -27.66 13.71
N ILE A 244 14.97 -27.22 14.79
CA ILE A 244 14.23 -25.97 14.90
C ILE A 244 15.16 -24.82 14.54
N VAL A 245 15.05 -24.38 13.29
CA VAL A 245 15.93 -23.32 12.78
C VAL A 245 15.44 -21.98 13.31
N SER A 246 16.18 -21.41 14.28
CA SER A 246 15.90 -20.10 14.86
C SER A 246 16.23 -18.97 13.88
N PRO A 247 15.37 -17.92 13.76
CA PRO A 247 15.69 -16.70 13.03
C PRO A 247 16.59 -15.74 13.82
N VAL A 248 16.74 -15.93 15.13
CA VAL A 248 17.42 -15.00 16.05
C VAL A 248 18.93 -15.06 15.84
N GLY A 249 19.58 -13.88 15.80
CA GLY A 249 21.03 -13.75 15.68
C GLY A 249 21.59 -14.04 14.27
N ARG A 250 20.76 -14.55 13.34
CA ARG A 250 21.23 -14.94 11.98
C ARG A 250 21.77 -13.75 11.18
N LEU A 251 21.09 -12.61 11.20
CA LEU A 251 21.59 -11.42 10.49
C LEU A 251 22.91 -10.95 11.10
N ARG A 252 23.01 -10.97 12.44
CA ARG A 252 24.24 -10.59 13.17
C ARG A 252 25.40 -11.52 12.85
N SER A 253 25.18 -12.84 12.83
CA SER A 253 26.24 -13.82 12.51
C SER A 253 26.75 -13.69 11.06
N ARG A 254 26.02 -13.00 10.20
CA ARG A 254 26.38 -12.73 8.80
C ARG A 254 26.75 -11.26 8.55
N TYR A 255 27.15 -10.55 9.58
CA TYR A 255 27.44 -9.12 9.53
C TYR A 255 28.39 -8.72 8.39
N SER A 256 29.46 -9.50 8.15
CA SER A 256 30.41 -9.29 7.06
C SER A 256 29.76 -9.35 5.66
N GLU A 257 28.76 -10.19 5.47
CA GLU A 257 28.03 -10.27 4.18
C GLU A 257 27.19 -9.02 3.96
N TRP A 258 26.64 -8.44 5.02
CA TRP A 258 25.93 -7.16 4.94
C TRP A 258 26.86 -6.01 4.57
N GLU A 259 28.11 -5.99 5.06
CA GLU A 259 29.11 -5.01 4.66
C GLU A 259 29.47 -5.17 3.17
N LYS A 260 29.67 -6.40 2.68
CA LYS A 260 30.02 -6.67 1.28
C LYS A 260 29.00 -6.12 0.28
N ILE A 261 27.71 -6.18 0.58
CA ILE A 261 26.66 -5.61 -0.29
C ILE A 261 26.53 -4.09 -0.19
N GLY A 262 27.42 -3.42 0.55
CA GLY A 262 27.41 -1.97 0.72
C GLY A 262 26.23 -1.45 1.54
N THR A 263 25.84 -2.19 2.59
CA THR A 263 24.74 -1.80 3.49
C THR A 263 25.04 -0.50 4.20
N GLY A 264 24.03 0.37 4.30
CA GLY A 264 24.17 1.65 4.99
C GLY A 264 24.42 1.49 6.51
N LYS A 265 25.24 2.38 7.09
CA LYS A 265 25.68 2.35 8.49
C LYS A 265 24.52 2.13 9.49
N THR A 266 23.41 2.83 9.31
CA THR A 266 22.24 2.69 10.20
C THR A 266 21.70 1.26 10.26
N ILE A 267 21.66 0.56 9.13
CA ILE A 267 21.20 -0.84 9.08
C ILE A 267 22.26 -1.77 9.66
N LEU A 268 23.54 -1.52 9.38
CA LEU A 268 24.65 -2.26 10.02
C LEU A 268 24.62 -2.13 11.55
N ASP A 269 24.35 -0.93 12.09
CA ASP A 269 24.20 -0.73 13.52
C ASP A 269 23.02 -1.53 14.11
N ILE A 270 21.89 -1.59 13.40
CA ILE A 270 20.73 -2.40 13.79
C ILE A 270 21.05 -3.88 13.80
N ILE A 271 21.76 -4.38 12.78
CA ILE A 271 22.15 -5.79 12.68
C ILE A 271 23.13 -6.15 13.79
N LYS A 272 24.09 -5.27 14.11
CA LYS A 272 25.12 -5.48 15.11
C LYS A 272 24.60 -5.43 16.54
N SER A 273 23.80 -4.40 16.85
CA SER A 273 23.46 -4.04 18.24
C SER A 273 21.98 -4.25 18.58
N GLY A 274 21.16 -4.59 17.60
CA GLY A 274 19.70 -4.65 17.72
C GLY A 274 19.02 -3.31 17.39
N TYR A 275 17.73 -3.40 17.09
CA TYR A 275 16.90 -2.26 16.76
C TYR A 275 16.58 -1.44 18.01
N LYS A 276 17.05 -0.20 18.05
CA LYS A 276 16.66 0.78 19.05
C LYS A 276 15.28 1.32 18.72
N ILE A 277 14.29 1.00 19.55
CA ILE A 277 12.92 1.48 19.40
C ILE A 277 12.92 3.01 19.47
N PRO A 278 12.35 3.73 18.49
CA PRO A 278 12.45 5.19 18.39
C PRO A 278 11.44 5.87 19.31
N PHE A 279 11.71 5.81 20.61
CA PHE A 279 10.88 6.50 21.59
C PHE A 279 11.01 8.03 21.46
N LYS A 280 9.88 8.73 21.45
CA LYS A 280 9.79 10.18 21.63
C LYS A 280 9.61 10.54 23.12
N THR A 281 9.02 9.63 23.88
CA THR A 281 8.88 9.67 25.34
C THR A 281 8.92 8.24 25.86
N ASN A 282 9.60 7.99 26.97
CA ASN A 282 9.61 6.64 27.54
C ASN A 282 8.22 6.30 28.10
N PRO A 283 7.70 5.09 27.78
CA PRO A 283 6.46 4.61 28.41
C PRO A 283 6.62 4.50 29.92
N SER A 284 5.59 4.86 30.66
CA SER A 284 5.53 4.63 32.11
C SER A 284 5.43 3.13 32.43
N SER A 285 5.93 2.75 33.61
CA SER A 285 5.78 1.36 34.10
C SER A 285 4.32 1.01 34.29
N ILE A 286 3.89 -0.10 33.68
CA ILE A 286 2.51 -0.58 33.75
C ILE A 286 2.46 -2.08 33.59
N GLU A 287 1.47 -2.71 34.22
CA GLU A 287 1.10 -4.09 34.00
C GLU A 287 -0.35 -4.19 33.52
N LEU A 288 -0.55 -4.75 32.35
CA LEU A 288 -1.85 -4.89 31.71
C LEU A 288 -2.26 -6.35 31.60
N ASN A 289 -3.53 -6.62 31.89
CA ASN A 289 -4.08 -7.97 31.80
C ASN A 289 -4.17 -8.45 30.34
N ASN A 290 -3.91 -9.73 30.13
CA ASN A 290 -4.06 -10.36 28.82
C ASN A 290 -5.47 -10.20 28.26
N ASN A 291 -5.57 -9.97 26.95
CA ASN A 291 -6.85 -9.81 26.27
C ASN A 291 -7.69 -11.09 26.33
N ARG A 292 -9.01 -10.95 26.25
CA ARG A 292 -9.97 -12.06 26.31
C ARG A 292 -9.61 -13.18 25.35
N SER A 293 -9.25 -12.86 24.10
CA SER A 293 -8.87 -13.86 23.08
C SER A 293 -7.66 -14.73 23.44
N ALA A 294 -6.72 -14.21 24.24
CA ALA A 294 -5.60 -15.00 24.72
C ALA A 294 -5.99 -15.87 25.92
N ARG A 295 -6.84 -15.34 26.83
CA ARG A 295 -7.32 -16.09 27.99
C ARG A 295 -8.27 -17.23 27.64
N GLU A 296 -9.01 -17.11 26.53
CA GLU A 296 -9.91 -18.16 26.02
C GLU A 296 -9.18 -19.28 25.27
N GLU A 297 -7.90 -19.12 24.97
CA GLU A 297 -7.08 -20.13 24.26
C GLU A 297 -5.75 -20.43 24.96
N PRO A 298 -5.78 -20.84 26.25
CA PRO A 298 -4.58 -20.97 27.07
C PRO A 298 -3.59 -22.01 26.53
N GLU A 299 -4.07 -23.12 26.00
CA GLU A 299 -3.23 -24.17 25.44
C GLU A 299 -2.43 -23.68 24.24
N PHE A 300 -3.11 -22.96 23.32
CA PHE A 300 -2.44 -22.37 22.15
C PHE A 300 -1.39 -21.35 22.57
N VAL A 301 -1.73 -20.45 23.50
CA VAL A 301 -0.82 -19.40 23.97
C VAL A 301 0.39 -20.00 24.66
N THR A 302 0.19 -20.98 25.56
CA THR A 302 1.28 -21.69 26.24
C THR A 302 2.20 -22.40 25.25
N GLY A 303 1.62 -23.11 24.27
CA GLY A 303 2.38 -23.77 23.21
C GLY A 303 3.21 -22.81 22.37
N GLU A 304 2.61 -21.66 22.01
CA GLU A 304 3.31 -20.66 21.20
C GLU A 304 4.41 -19.93 22.00
N ILE A 305 4.20 -19.65 23.30
CA ILE A 305 5.25 -19.10 24.17
C ILE A 305 6.43 -20.05 24.25
N ARG A 306 6.19 -21.36 24.45
CA ARG A 306 7.26 -22.36 24.48
C ARG A 306 8.03 -22.40 23.16
N ASN A 307 7.35 -22.39 22.01
CA ASN A 307 7.95 -22.34 20.69
C ASN A 307 8.78 -21.05 20.48
N LEU A 308 8.30 -19.90 20.99
CA LEU A 308 9.06 -18.64 20.91
C LEU A 308 10.30 -18.66 21.82
N ILE A 309 10.24 -19.29 22.99
CA ILE A 309 11.39 -19.48 23.89
C ILE A 309 12.42 -20.41 23.25
N GLU A 310 11.98 -21.54 22.71
CA GLU A 310 12.85 -22.53 22.06
C GLU A 310 13.60 -21.91 20.85
N LYS A 311 12.93 -21.03 20.10
CA LYS A 311 13.56 -20.24 19.03
C LYS A 311 14.40 -19.06 19.53
N GLY A 312 14.46 -18.80 20.83
CA GLY A 312 15.16 -17.64 21.39
C GLY A 312 14.48 -16.29 21.11
N CYS A 313 13.27 -16.28 20.51
CA CYS A 313 12.54 -15.06 20.22
C CYS A 313 12.05 -14.33 21.47
N VAL A 314 11.83 -15.07 22.54
CA VAL A 314 11.36 -14.63 23.85
C VAL A 314 12.26 -15.20 24.94
N SER A 315 12.55 -14.41 25.97
CA SER A 315 13.27 -14.83 27.17
C SER A 315 12.38 -14.70 28.40
N ARG A 316 12.44 -15.68 29.30
CA ARG A 316 11.86 -15.58 30.62
C ARG A 316 12.75 -14.68 31.47
N VAL A 317 12.16 -13.76 32.24
CA VAL A 317 12.86 -12.84 33.12
C VAL A 317 12.41 -13.04 34.57
N ARG A 318 13.33 -12.76 35.53
CA ARG A 318 13.04 -12.85 36.95
C ARG A 318 12.30 -11.59 37.45
N GLU A 319 12.73 -10.43 36.95
CA GLU A 319 12.16 -9.15 37.31
C GLU A 319 11.03 -8.77 36.36
N LYS A 320 10.06 -8.04 36.90
CA LYS A 320 8.96 -7.53 36.13
C LYS A 320 9.43 -6.50 35.12
N PRO A 321 9.12 -6.67 33.80
CA PRO A 321 9.45 -5.67 32.79
C PRO A 321 8.81 -4.31 33.07
N THR A 322 9.41 -3.22 32.60
CA THR A 322 8.84 -1.88 32.73
C THR A 322 7.43 -1.81 32.14
N VAL A 323 7.20 -2.42 30.99
CA VAL A 323 5.85 -2.54 30.41
C VAL A 323 5.49 -4.00 30.23
N VAL A 324 4.43 -4.43 30.91
CA VAL A 324 3.82 -5.76 30.73
C VAL A 324 2.61 -5.57 29.81
N ASN A 325 2.80 -5.89 28.52
CA ASN A 325 1.78 -5.72 27.49
C ASN A 325 0.85 -6.94 27.46
N PRO A 326 -0.45 -6.75 27.08
CA PRO A 326 -1.36 -7.87 26.88
C PRO A 326 -0.95 -8.77 25.71
N LEU A 327 -1.19 -10.04 25.82
CA LEU A 327 -1.21 -10.97 24.69
C LEU A 327 -2.60 -11.00 24.05
N THR A 328 -2.63 -11.16 22.73
CA THR A 328 -3.85 -11.27 21.91
C THR A 328 -3.70 -12.45 20.96
N VAL A 329 -4.72 -13.27 20.82
CA VAL A 329 -4.81 -14.26 19.75
C VAL A 329 -5.60 -13.67 18.60
N ALA A 330 -4.92 -13.47 17.47
CA ALA A 330 -5.55 -13.08 16.22
C ALA A 330 -5.82 -14.32 15.37
N LYS A 331 -7.06 -14.49 14.93
CA LYS A 331 -7.47 -15.56 14.01
C LYS A 331 -7.63 -14.98 12.62
N ASN A 332 -6.97 -15.59 11.63
CA ASN A 332 -7.28 -15.29 10.25
C ASN A 332 -8.57 -16.05 9.84
N ARG A 333 -9.08 -15.78 8.63
CA ARG A 333 -10.32 -16.39 8.15
C ARG A 333 -10.24 -17.91 7.98
N ASN A 334 -9.05 -18.44 7.73
CA ASN A 334 -8.81 -19.86 7.57
C ASN A 334 -8.60 -20.55 8.93
N GLY A 335 -8.95 -19.89 10.04
CA GLY A 335 -8.80 -20.42 11.40
C GLY A 335 -7.37 -20.42 11.93
N LYS A 336 -6.36 -20.04 11.11
CA LYS A 336 -4.96 -19.99 11.57
C LYS A 336 -4.83 -18.92 12.65
N ARG A 337 -4.35 -19.34 13.82
CA ARG A 337 -4.11 -18.49 14.99
C ARG A 337 -2.72 -17.86 14.92
N ARG A 338 -2.57 -16.67 15.47
CA ARG A 338 -1.31 -15.96 15.62
C ARG A 338 -1.28 -15.24 16.96
N LEU A 339 -0.23 -15.45 17.73
CA LEU A 339 0.01 -14.71 18.96
C LEU A 339 0.57 -13.32 18.63
N VAL A 340 -0.01 -12.29 19.22
CA VAL A 340 0.34 -10.89 18.99
C VAL A 340 0.55 -10.21 20.35
N LEU A 341 1.64 -9.47 20.49
CA LEU A 341 1.87 -8.58 21.62
C LEU A 341 1.08 -7.29 21.41
N ASP A 342 0.16 -6.97 22.30
CA ASP A 342 -0.67 -5.76 22.17
C ASP A 342 0.08 -4.52 22.63
N CYS A 343 0.81 -3.91 21.75
CA CYS A 343 1.62 -2.72 22.03
C CYS A 343 0.83 -1.40 22.00
N ARG A 344 -0.51 -1.40 22.19
CA ARG A 344 -1.31 -0.17 22.18
C ARG A 344 -0.90 0.83 23.26
N HIS A 345 -0.30 0.38 24.36
CA HIS A 345 0.29 1.27 25.37
C HIS A 345 1.63 1.84 24.90
N VAL A 346 2.50 1.05 24.29
CA VAL A 346 3.83 1.46 23.82
C VAL A 346 3.77 2.33 22.56
N ASN A 347 2.92 1.99 21.60
CA ASN A 347 2.86 2.63 20.28
C ASN A 347 2.64 4.16 20.30
N PRO A 348 1.85 4.76 21.21
CA PRO A 348 1.71 6.22 21.31
C PRO A 348 3.01 6.95 21.65
N HIS A 349 3.95 6.26 22.30
CA HIS A 349 5.26 6.81 22.70
C HIS A 349 6.30 6.77 21.58
N LEU A 350 5.99 6.19 20.41
CA LEU A 350 6.91 6.03 19.30
C LEU A 350 6.81 7.17 18.29
N HIS A 351 7.94 7.49 17.64
CA HIS A 351 7.93 8.32 16.46
C HIS A 351 7.18 7.62 15.32
N LYS A 352 6.29 8.35 14.63
CA LYS A 352 5.55 7.86 13.47
C LYS A 352 6.34 8.14 12.20
N PHE A 353 6.63 7.11 11.43
CA PHE A 353 7.29 7.23 10.14
C PHE A 353 6.27 7.09 9.01
N LYS A 354 6.27 8.05 8.07
CA LYS A 354 5.52 7.89 6.81
C LYS A 354 6.38 7.07 5.86
N PHE A 355 5.87 5.95 5.39
CA PHE A 355 6.53 5.11 4.39
C PHE A 355 5.48 4.42 3.53
N ARG A 356 5.90 3.97 2.37
CA ARG A 356 5.08 3.14 1.47
C ARG A 356 5.82 1.84 1.22
N TYR A 357 5.07 0.78 1.23
CA TYR A 357 5.51 -0.50 0.67
C TYR A 357 5.52 -0.41 -0.85
N GLU A 358 6.39 -1.16 -1.47
CA GLU A 358 6.21 -1.49 -2.88
C GLU A 358 5.01 -2.44 -2.98
N ASP A 359 4.15 -2.19 -3.93
CA ASP A 359 2.88 -2.90 -4.04
C ASP A 359 2.69 -3.46 -5.46
N ALA A 360 1.52 -4.05 -5.69
CA ALA A 360 1.18 -4.61 -6.99
C ALA A 360 1.16 -3.58 -8.14
N VAL A 361 1.04 -2.27 -7.84
CA VAL A 361 1.16 -1.22 -8.87
C VAL A 361 2.61 -1.12 -9.33
N THR A 362 3.56 -1.12 -8.39
CA THR A 362 5.00 -1.15 -8.69
C THR A 362 5.38 -2.41 -9.48
N ALA A 363 4.78 -3.57 -9.15
CA ALA A 363 5.01 -4.80 -9.91
C ALA A 363 4.50 -4.69 -11.35
N LYS A 364 3.32 -4.09 -11.56
CA LYS A 364 2.78 -3.87 -12.91
C LYS A 364 3.67 -2.96 -13.77
N GLU A 365 4.36 -2.01 -13.16
CA GLU A 365 5.31 -1.13 -13.85
C GLU A 365 6.64 -1.84 -14.18
N MET A 366 7.06 -2.78 -13.34
CA MET A 366 8.31 -3.52 -13.48
C MET A 366 8.20 -4.69 -14.47
N LEU A 367 7.12 -5.48 -14.39
CA LEU A 367 6.92 -6.68 -15.18
C LEU A 367 6.57 -6.32 -16.63
N LYS A 368 7.13 -7.07 -17.57
CA LYS A 368 6.88 -6.92 -19.01
C LYS A 368 6.20 -8.17 -19.56
N MET A 369 5.49 -8.01 -20.66
CA MET A 369 4.98 -9.14 -21.44
C MET A 369 6.15 -10.02 -21.86
N GLY A 370 6.03 -11.33 -21.69
CA GLY A 370 7.06 -12.32 -21.98
C GLY A 370 8.02 -12.62 -20.83
N ASP A 371 8.07 -11.82 -19.76
CA ASP A 371 8.94 -12.09 -18.60
C ASP A 371 8.56 -13.42 -17.92
N PHE A 372 9.57 -14.15 -17.46
CA PHE A 372 9.40 -15.26 -16.52
C PHE A 372 9.53 -14.74 -15.09
N MET A 373 8.71 -15.26 -14.19
CA MET A 373 8.60 -14.77 -12.80
C MET A 373 8.74 -15.93 -11.82
N PHE A 374 9.18 -15.63 -10.61
CA PHE A 374 9.11 -16.54 -9.47
C PHE A 374 8.77 -15.73 -8.21
N THR A 375 8.26 -16.43 -7.19
CA THR A 375 7.85 -15.82 -5.91
C THR A 375 8.52 -16.52 -4.73
N PHE A 376 8.74 -15.75 -3.65
CA PHE A 376 9.31 -16.28 -2.41
C PHE A 376 8.70 -15.60 -1.18
N ASP A 377 8.71 -16.32 -0.05
CA ASP A 377 8.18 -15.87 1.24
C ASP A 377 9.26 -16.04 2.32
N LEU A 378 9.51 -15.01 3.12
CA LEU A 378 10.49 -15.05 4.19
C LEU A 378 9.85 -15.59 5.48
N LYS A 379 10.37 -16.72 6.00
CA LYS A 379 9.90 -17.36 7.22
C LYS A 379 10.21 -16.48 8.43
N SER A 380 9.21 -16.23 9.27
CA SER A 380 9.38 -15.49 10.53
C SER A 380 10.03 -14.10 10.36
N ALA A 381 9.69 -13.40 9.29
CA ALA A 381 10.32 -12.16 8.81
C ALA A 381 10.76 -11.19 9.91
N TYR A 382 9.85 -10.75 10.77
CA TYR A 382 10.16 -9.78 11.84
C TYR A 382 11.10 -10.34 12.89
N HIS A 383 11.06 -11.64 13.16
CA HIS A 383 11.89 -12.28 14.18
C HIS A 383 13.38 -12.36 13.81
N HIS A 384 13.77 -12.02 12.58
CA HIS A 384 15.19 -11.87 12.23
C HIS A 384 15.81 -10.60 12.81
N ILE A 385 15.00 -9.60 13.17
CA ILE A 385 15.48 -8.33 13.71
C ILE A 385 15.46 -8.38 15.22
N GLU A 386 16.64 -8.39 15.83
CA GLU A 386 16.78 -8.35 17.28
C GLU A 386 16.46 -6.94 17.81
N ILE A 387 15.90 -6.89 19.01
CA ILE A 387 15.65 -5.64 19.74
C ILE A 387 16.89 -5.31 20.59
N TYR A 388 17.28 -4.04 20.59
CA TYR A 388 18.33 -3.52 21.46
C TYR A 388 18.01 -3.89 22.92
N GLU A 389 18.99 -4.42 23.63
CA GLU A 389 18.78 -5.12 24.90
C GLU A 389 18.03 -4.29 25.93
N GLU A 390 18.45 -3.03 26.15
CA GLU A 390 17.81 -2.11 27.11
C GLU A 390 16.34 -1.80 26.78
N HIS A 391 15.93 -1.96 25.50
CA HIS A 391 14.55 -1.70 25.06
C HIS A 391 13.62 -2.90 25.17
N ARG A 392 14.14 -4.10 25.44
CA ARG A 392 13.33 -5.33 25.59
C ARG A 392 12.33 -5.21 26.74
N GLN A 393 12.67 -4.50 27.81
CA GLN A 393 11.81 -4.25 28.96
C GLN A 393 10.50 -3.53 28.63
N TYR A 394 10.38 -2.87 27.48
CA TYR A 394 9.15 -2.25 27.00
C TYR A 394 8.28 -3.20 26.16
N LEU A 395 8.82 -4.37 25.80
CA LEU A 395 8.14 -5.43 25.04
C LEU A 395 7.93 -6.68 25.90
N GLY A 396 7.68 -6.47 27.19
CA GLY A 396 7.37 -7.53 28.15
C GLY A 396 5.92 -7.97 28.08
N PHE A 397 5.66 -9.16 28.58
CA PHE A 397 4.33 -9.69 28.84
C PHE A 397 4.37 -10.68 30.01
N SER A 398 3.20 -10.98 30.59
CA SER A 398 3.07 -12.01 31.63
C SER A 398 2.19 -13.15 31.13
N TRP A 399 2.47 -14.36 31.60
CA TRP A 399 1.63 -15.52 31.37
C TRP A 399 1.55 -16.39 32.62
N GLU A 400 0.35 -16.85 32.93
CA GLU A 400 0.07 -17.74 34.03
C GLU A 400 0.02 -19.19 33.54
N GLU A 401 0.84 -20.05 34.12
CA GLU A 401 0.83 -21.47 33.87
C GLU A 401 0.83 -22.21 35.22
N ASN A 402 -0.14 -23.11 35.43
CA ASN A 402 -0.30 -23.88 36.68
C ASN A 402 -0.38 -23.01 37.96
N GLY A 403 -1.11 -21.90 37.89
CA GLY A 403 -1.25 -20.96 39.01
C GLY A 403 -0.03 -20.07 39.29
N LYS A 404 1.01 -20.14 38.44
CA LYS A 404 2.22 -19.34 38.61
C LYS A 404 2.39 -18.36 37.46
N ILE A 405 2.38 -17.06 37.80
CA ILE A 405 2.67 -15.99 36.85
C ILE A 405 4.18 -15.93 36.57
N SER A 406 4.52 -15.81 35.28
CA SER A 406 5.89 -15.66 34.82
C SER A 406 5.96 -14.46 33.86
N TYR A 407 7.07 -13.74 33.92
CA TYR A 407 7.34 -12.60 33.05
C TYR A 407 8.29 -12.97 31.92
N PHE A 408 8.06 -12.37 30.78
CA PHE A 408 8.81 -12.62 29.55
C PHE A 408 9.07 -11.31 28.82
N VAL A 409 10.14 -11.28 28.03
CA VAL A 409 10.45 -10.16 27.12
C VAL A 409 10.73 -10.68 25.72
N TYR A 410 10.32 -9.95 24.70
CA TYR A 410 10.71 -10.22 23.32
C TYR A 410 12.16 -9.78 23.07
N ASN A 411 12.96 -10.72 22.57
CA ASN A 411 14.34 -10.46 22.12
C ASN A 411 14.38 -9.92 20.68
N VAL A 412 13.32 -10.16 19.93
CA VAL A 412 13.17 -9.83 18.52
C VAL A 412 11.94 -8.96 18.29
N LEU A 413 11.81 -8.42 17.11
CA LEU A 413 10.73 -7.53 16.69
C LEU A 413 9.38 -8.29 16.71
N PRO A 414 8.44 -7.98 17.64
CA PRO A 414 7.17 -8.68 17.73
C PRO A 414 6.13 -8.16 16.76
N PHE A 415 5.12 -8.99 16.48
CA PHE A 415 3.85 -8.49 15.94
C PHE A 415 3.16 -7.61 16.99
N GLY A 416 2.72 -6.41 16.57
CA GLY A 416 1.97 -5.46 17.42
C GLY A 416 2.65 -4.11 17.61
N ILE A 417 3.99 -4.03 17.54
CA ILE A 417 4.68 -2.74 17.55
C ILE A 417 4.52 -2.02 16.20
N SER A 418 4.13 -0.75 16.25
CA SER A 418 3.75 0.02 15.05
C SER A 418 4.90 0.29 14.08
N THR A 419 6.15 0.17 14.52
CA THR A 419 7.34 0.38 13.69
C THR A 419 7.84 -0.89 13.00
N ALA A 420 7.25 -2.07 13.29
CA ALA A 420 7.72 -3.36 12.75
C ALA A 420 7.81 -3.38 11.22
N GLY A 421 6.73 -3.04 10.54
CA GLY A 421 6.71 -3.03 9.07
C GLY A 421 7.69 -2.02 8.48
N TYR A 422 7.84 -0.86 9.10
CA TYR A 422 8.79 0.16 8.67
C TYR A 422 10.24 -0.34 8.74
N ILE A 423 10.66 -0.84 9.90
CA ILE A 423 12.06 -1.21 10.10
C ILE A 423 12.43 -2.46 9.30
N PHE A 424 11.53 -3.44 9.22
CA PHE A 424 11.74 -4.63 8.41
C PHE A 424 11.91 -4.28 6.92
N SER A 425 11.05 -3.40 6.38
CA SER A 425 11.19 -2.92 5.00
C SER A 425 12.49 -2.12 4.78
N LYS A 426 13.00 -1.43 5.81
CA LYS A 426 14.28 -0.73 5.72
C LYS A 426 15.46 -1.70 5.63
N VAL A 427 15.43 -2.77 6.41
CA VAL A 427 16.46 -3.83 6.37
C VAL A 427 16.43 -4.54 5.01
N LEU A 428 15.24 -4.96 4.54
CA LEU A 428 15.08 -5.62 3.25
C LEU A 428 15.47 -4.74 2.05
N ARG A 429 15.37 -3.42 2.18
CA ARG A 429 15.75 -2.51 1.11
C ARG A 429 17.23 -2.62 0.72
N GLU A 430 18.10 -3.01 1.62
CA GLU A 430 19.53 -3.13 1.31
C GLU A 430 19.84 -4.26 0.33
N PRO A 431 19.44 -5.53 0.56
CA PRO A 431 19.63 -6.58 -0.44
C PRO A 431 18.85 -6.31 -1.74
N VAL A 432 17.65 -5.77 -1.66
CA VAL A 432 16.86 -5.39 -2.86
C VAL A 432 17.59 -4.31 -3.67
N ARG A 433 18.19 -3.31 -3.02
CA ARG A 433 18.99 -2.27 -3.68
C ARG A 433 20.24 -2.87 -4.36
N HIS A 434 20.92 -3.79 -3.70
CA HIS A 434 22.07 -4.49 -4.25
C HIS A 434 21.68 -5.28 -5.52
N LEU A 435 20.66 -6.13 -5.45
CA LEU A 435 20.16 -6.89 -6.60
C LEU A 435 19.72 -5.99 -7.77
N ARG A 436 19.04 -4.89 -7.48
CA ARG A 436 18.65 -3.92 -8.51
C ARG A 436 19.84 -3.20 -9.14
N SER A 437 20.93 -3.00 -8.40
CA SER A 437 22.16 -2.42 -8.98
C SER A 437 22.82 -3.36 -9.97
N GLU A 438 22.58 -4.67 -9.85
CA GLU A 438 22.98 -5.71 -10.80
C GLU A 438 21.98 -5.90 -11.96
N GLY A 439 20.89 -5.11 -11.99
CA GLY A 439 19.88 -5.15 -13.05
C GLY A 439 18.74 -6.13 -12.81
N ILE A 440 18.69 -6.79 -11.66
CA ILE A 440 17.66 -7.78 -11.32
C ILE A 440 16.33 -7.08 -11.01
N LYS A 441 15.26 -7.53 -11.66
CA LYS A 441 13.90 -7.08 -11.40
C LYS A 441 13.35 -7.81 -10.18
N ILE A 442 13.25 -7.13 -9.05
CA ILE A 442 12.76 -7.69 -7.78
C ILE A 442 11.91 -6.67 -7.03
N ILE A 443 10.84 -7.13 -6.41
CA ILE A 443 9.98 -6.36 -5.49
C ILE A 443 9.72 -7.19 -4.26
N THR A 444 9.69 -6.53 -3.09
CA THR A 444 9.32 -7.15 -1.82
C THR A 444 8.20 -6.37 -1.15
N PHE A 445 7.17 -7.07 -0.75
CA PHE A 445 6.08 -6.57 0.08
C PHE A 445 6.11 -7.28 1.43
N LEU A 446 6.78 -6.69 2.41
CA LEU A 446 7.07 -7.34 3.69
C LEU A 446 7.85 -8.66 3.47
N ASP A 447 7.25 -9.78 3.86
CA ASP A 447 7.78 -11.13 3.74
C ASP A 447 7.64 -11.74 2.32
N ASP A 448 6.69 -11.25 1.53
CA ASP A 448 6.44 -11.72 0.16
C ASP A 448 7.35 -11.04 -0.87
N GLY A 449 7.96 -11.81 -1.76
CA GLY A 449 8.77 -11.28 -2.87
C GLY A 449 8.37 -11.84 -4.22
N ILE A 450 8.55 -11.02 -5.27
CA ILE A 450 8.46 -11.41 -6.67
C ILE A 450 9.67 -10.90 -7.42
N ALA A 451 10.23 -11.74 -8.30
CA ALA A 451 11.29 -11.32 -9.20
C ALA A 451 11.06 -11.88 -10.61
N ALA A 452 11.70 -11.26 -11.60
CA ALA A 452 11.49 -11.60 -13.00
C ALA A 452 12.75 -11.43 -13.86
N GLY A 453 12.79 -12.17 -14.97
CA GLY A 453 13.80 -12.06 -16.00
C GLY A 453 13.21 -12.30 -17.41
N SER A 454 14.01 -12.06 -18.45
CA SER A 454 13.56 -12.08 -19.85
C SER A 454 13.39 -13.48 -20.44
N SER A 455 13.99 -14.51 -19.84
CA SER A 455 13.89 -15.91 -20.29
C SER A 455 13.83 -16.85 -19.08
N PHE A 456 13.43 -18.09 -19.30
CA PHE A 456 13.41 -19.13 -18.27
C PHE A 456 14.80 -19.34 -17.65
N GLU A 457 15.83 -19.41 -18.47
CA GLU A 457 17.22 -19.66 -18.05
C GLU A 457 17.77 -18.49 -17.21
N VAL A 458 17.66 -17.26 -17.72
CA VAL A 458 18.06 -16.05 -16.98
C VAL A 458 17.33 -15.97 -15.64
N THR A 459 16.03 -16.26 -15.63
CA THR A 459 15.21 -16.17 -14.42
C THR A 459 15.55 -17.29 -13.43
N SER A 460 15.94 -18.48 -13.89
CA SER A 460 16.42 -19.56 -13.04
C SER A 460 17.73 -19.18 -12.32
N ASN A 461 18.67 -18.56 -13.05
CA ASN A 461 19.91 -18.06 -12.46
C ASN A 461 19.65 -16.93 -11.44
N VAL A 462 18.74 -16.00 -11.77
CA VAL A 462 18.29 -14.93 -10.84
C VAL A 462 17.64 -15.53 -9.59
N SER A 463 16.80 -16.54 -9.74
CA SER A 463 16.15 -17.25 -8.64
C SER A 463 17.19 -17.85 -7.67
N TYR A 464 18.17 -18.55 -8.22
CA TYR A 464 19.27 -19.10 -7.42
C TYR A 464 20.09 -17.99 -6.74
N SER A 465 20.46 -16.93 -7.44
CA SER A 465 21.25 -15.82 -6.90
C SER A 465 20.51 -15.11 -5.75
N ILE A 466 19.21 -14.86 -5.88
CA ILE A 466 18.39 -14.27 -4.82
C ILE A 466 18.34 -15.20 -3.61
N LYS A 467 18.09 -16.50 -3.82
CA LYS A 467 18.05 -17.50 -2.73
C LYS A 467 19.37 -17.50 -1.96
N MET A 468 20.48 -17.59 -2.67
CA MET A 468 21.82 -17.62 -2.06
C MET A 468 22.14 -16.32 -1.32
N LEU A 469 21.87 -15.16 -1.92
CA LEU A 469 22.13 -13.87 -1.27
C LEU A 469 21.36 -13.74 0.04
N PHE A 470 20.05 -13.99 0.04
CA PHE A 470 19.25 -13.86 1.24
C PHE A 470 19.66 -14.86 2.33
N GLN A 471 20.01 -16.10 1.96
CA GLN A 471 20.54 -17.11 2.90
C GLN A 471 21.91 -16.68 3.47
N ASN A 472 22.79 -16.14 2.65
CA ASN A 472 24.09 -15.62 3.06
C ASN A 472 23.95 -14.42 4.00
N LEU A 473 22.92 -13.59 3.81
CA LEU A 473 22.58 -12.50 4.71
C LEU A 473 21.87 -12.96 5.99
N GLY A 474 21.54 -14.25 6.09
CA GLY A 474 20.95 -14.87 7.29
C GLY A 474 19.44 -15.01 7.27
N PHE A 475 18.73 -14.65 6.20
CA PHE A 475 17.29 -14.85 6.11
C PHE A 475 16.91 -16.32 5.93
N LEU A 476 15.73 -16.67 6.43
CA LEU A 476 15.09 -17.95 6.25
C LEU A 476 13.92 -17.84 5.28
N PHE A 477 13.76 -18.82 4.43
CA PHE A 477 12.61 -18.93 3.53
C PHE A 477 11.54 -19.86 4.10
N ALA A 478 10.29 -19.60 3.78
CA ALA A 478 9.19 -20.51 3.96
C ALA A 478 9.07 -21.37 2.69
N ASP A 479 9.92 -22.40 2.57
CA ASP A 479 10.07 -23.18 1.34
C ASP A 479 8.76 -23.75 0.81
N ASP A 480 7.81 -24.05 1.71
CA ASP A 480 6.43 -24.49 1.41
C ASP A 480 5.58 -23.44 0.68
N LYS A 481 6.00 -22.17 0.72
CA LYS A 481 5.31 -21.05 0.06
C LYS A 481 6.11 -20.40 -1.07
N CYS A 482 7.37 -20.81 -1.22
CA CYS A 482 8.22 -20.31 -2.27
C CYS A 482 7.97 -21.07 -3.58
N ASN A 483 7.86 -20.37 -4.67
CA ASN A 483 7.90 -20.96 -6.00
C ASN A 483 9.14 -20.48 -6.73
N TRP A 484 10.22 -21.24 -6.60
CA TRP A 484 11.54 -20.91 -7.18
C TRP A 484 11.66 -21.23 -8.66
N ILE A 485 10.70 -22.00 -9.22
CA ILE A 485 10.71 -22.38 -10.64
C ILE A 485 10.09 -21.22 -11.44
N PRO A 486 10.82 -20.67 -12.42
CA PRO A 486 10.30 -19.60 -13.25
C PRO A 486 9.05 -20.00 -14.03
N SER A 487 8.05 -19.14 -14.04
CA SER A 487 6.82 -19.30 -14.79
C SER A 487 6.33 -17.96 -15.32
N GLN A 488 5.61 -17.99 -16.42
CA GLN A 488 4.90 -16.81 -16.94
C GLN A 488 3.54 -16.61 -16.26
N ASN A 489 3.17 -17.53 -15.35
CA ASN A 489 1.95 -17.48 -14.56
C ASN A 489 2.29 -17.65 -13.08
N CYS A 490 1.93 -16.68 -12.24
CA CYS A 490 2.11 -16.79 -10.79
C CYS A 490 1.05 -16.02 -10.01
N ASP A 491 0.82 -16.46 -8.78
CA ASP A 491 -0.02 -15.74 -7.81
C ASP A 491 0.87 -14.93 -6.86
N TRP A 492 0.61 -13.61 -6.79
CA TRP A 492 1.33 -12.74 -5.86
C TRP A 492 0.42 -11.60 -5.38
N LEU A 493 0.44 -11.32 -4.10
CA LEU A 493 -0.43 -10.34 -3.41
C LEU A 493 -1.92 -10.51 -3.72
N GLY A 494 -2.36 -11.77 -3.91
CA GLY A 494 -3.75 -12.11 -4.21
C GLY A 494 -4.22 -11.67 -5.61
N LEU A 495 -3.29 -11.54 -6.53
CA LEU A 495 -3.50 -11.31 -7.96
C LEU A 495 -2.82 -12.44 -8.73
N HIS A 496 -3.44 -12.85 -9.82
CA HIS A 496 -2.89 -13.80 -10.77
C HIS A 496 -2.21 -13.02 -11.91
N TRP A 497 -0.90 -13.20 -12.04
CA TRP A 497 -0.08 -12.53 -13.03
C TRP A 497 0.18 -13.48 -14.20
N ASN A 498 -0.16 -13.05 -15.42
CA ASN A 498 0.10 -13.77 -16.64
C ASN A 498 0.90 -12.86 -17.58
N THR A 499 2.20 -13.04 -17.63
CA THR A 499 3.10 -12.25 -18.47
C THR A 499 3.13 -12.74 -19.92
N GLU A 500 2.77 -13.99 -20.18
CA GLU A 500 2.61 -14.50 -21.54
C GLU A 500 1.57 -13.66 -22.32
N LYS A 501 0.43 -13.37 -21.67
CA LYS A 501 -0.66 -12.56 -22.24
C LYS A 501 -0.58 -11.08 -21.87
N GLY A 502 0.37 -10.68 -21.02
CA GLY A 502 0.45 -9.32 -20.49
C GLY A 502 -0.75 -8.93 -19.62
N GLN A 503 -1.35 -9.87 -18.92
CA GLN A 503 -2.59 -9.69 -18.16
C GLN A 503 -2.39 -9.88 -16.66
N VAL A 504 -3.18 -9.16 -15.87
CA VAL A 504 -3.28 -9.35 -14.41
C VAL A 504 -4.74 -9.56 -14.05
N HIS A 505 -5.04 -10.64 -13.35
CA HIS A 505 -6.38 -11.01 -12.94
C HIS A 505 -6.53 -10.96 -11.42
N ILE A 506 -7.74 -10.73 -10.95
CA ILE A 506 -8.07 -10.83 -9.54
C ILE A 506 -8.26 -12.31 -9.21
N SER A 507 -7.69 -12.78 -8.08
CA SER A 507 -7.90 -14.16 -7.65
C SER A 507 -9.38 -14.45 -7.38
N ASN A 508 -9.83 -15.66 -7.72
CA ASN A 508 -11.22 -16.10 -7.51
C ASN A 508 -11.65 -15.97 -6.04
N ASP A 509 -10.75 -16.21 -5.09
CA ASP A 509 -11.00 -16.02 -3.66
C ASP A 509 -11.33 -14.55 -3.29
N ARG A 510 -10.70 -13.57 -3.95
CA ARG A 510 -11.03 -12.15 -3.75
C ARG A 510 -12.40 -11.80 -4.32
N ILE A 511 -12.71 -12.30 -5.52
CA ILE A 511 -14.01 -12.08 -6.15
C ILE A 511 -15.11 -12.71 -5.29
N TYR A 512 -14.94 -13.95 -4.86
CA TYR A 512 -15.87 -14.65 -3.98
C TYR A 512 -16.13 -13.87 -2.68
N ARG A 513 -15.07 -13.39 -2.04
CA ARG A 513 -15.19 -12.60 -0.79
C ARG A 513 -15.91 -11.27 -0.97
N LEU A 514 -15.73 -10.61 -2.10
CA LEU A 514 -16.46 -9.39 -2.41
C LEU A 514 -17.93 -9.70 -2.64
N ASN A 515 -18.26 -10.73 -3.44
CA ASN A 515 -19.63 -11.14 -3.71
C ASN A 515 -20.37 -11.50 -2.42
N LEU A 516 -19.75 -12.27 -1.51
CA LEU A 516 -20.34 -12.59 -0.21
C LEU A 516 -20.68 -11.33 0.62
N CYS A 517 -19.86 -10.28 0.55
CA CYS A 517 -20.16 -9.02 1.21
C CYS A 517 -21.31 -8.26 0.53
N LEU A 518 -21.39 -8.30 -0.80
CA LEU A 518 -22.45 -7.67 -1.57
C LEU A 518 -23.78 -8.40 -1.36
N ASP A 519 -23.77 -9.74 -1.33
CA ASP A 519 -24.95 -10.57 -1.02
C ASP A 519 -25.49 -10.27 0.38
N THR A 520 -24.58 -10.05 1.35
CA THR A 520 -24.98 -9.64 2.70
C THR A 520 -25.72 -8.29 2.68
N ILE A 521 -25.20 -7.29 1.94
CA ILE A 521 -25.89 -5.99 1.79
C ILE A 521 -27.24 -6.21 1.14
N HIS A 522 -27.28 -6.94 0.04
CA HIS A 522 -28.52 -7.17 -0.70
C HIS A 522 -29.58 -7.84 0.17
N GLY A 523 -29.22 -8.89 0.91
CA GLY A 523 -30.14 -9.60 1.81
C GLY A 523 -30.67 -8.70 2.96
N GLU A 524 -29.85 -7.82 3.51
CA GLU A 524 -30.28 -6.89 4.55
C GLU A 524 -31.18 -5.77 3.99
N VAL A 525 -30.87 -5.24 2.81
CA VAL A 525 -31.71 -4.24 2.12
C VAL A 525 -33.10 -4.82 1.80
N GLN A 526 -33.17 -6.09 1.36
CA GLN A 526 -34.47 -6.78 1.14
C GLN A 526 -35.31 -6.89 2.42
N LYS A 527 -34.66 -6.91 3.59
CA LYS A 527 -35.34 -6.88 4.91
C LYS A 527 -35.64 -5.47 5.42
N ASN A 528 -35.53 -4.44 4.56
CA ASN A 528 -35.63 -3.02 4.90
C ASN A 528 -34.59 -2.52 5.94
N VAL A 529 -33.45 -3.21 6.09
CA VAL A 529 -32.34 -2.73 6.89
C VAL A 529 -31.50 -1.79 6.03
N LEU A 530 -31.63 -0.49 6.25
CA LEU A 530 -30.95 0.56 5.47
C LEU A 530 -29.65 1.09 6.13
N TYR A 531 -29.36 0.67 7.36
CA TYR A 531 -28.21 1.14 8.11
C TYR A 531 -27.16 0.04 8.26
N PHE A 532 -25.94 0.31 7.79
CA PHE A 532 -24.81 -0.59 7.92
C PHE A 532 -23.74 0.01 8.82
N ARG A 533 -23.04 -0.84 9.57
CA ARG A 533 -21.90 -0.38 10.36
C ARG A 533 -20.83 0.19 9.45
N ALA A 534 -20.31 1.40 9.72
CA ALA A 534 -19.26 2.05 8.93
C ALA A 534 -18.03 1.14 8.68
N LYS A 535 -17.64 0.35 9.68
CA LYS A 535 -16.57 -0.65 9.58
C LYS A 535 -16.84 -1.73 8.51
N PHE A 536 -18.10 -2.12 8.31
CA PHE A 536 -18.48 -3.09 7.30
C PHE A 536 -18.40 -2.49 5.90
N LEU A 537 -18.89 -1.28 5.70
CA LEU A 537 -18.78 -0.53 4.44
C LEU A 537 -17.30 -0.25 4.10
N ALA A 538 -16.52 0.20 5.07
CA ALA A 538 -15.09 0.43 4.89
C ALA A 538 -14.33 -0.85 4.47
N LYS A 539 -14.75 -2.02 4.97
CA LYS A 539 -14.19 -3.33 4.53
C LYS A 539 -14.46 -3.59 3.04
N ILE A 540 -15.67 -3.31 2.56
CA ILE A 540 -16.05 -3.51 1.14
C ILE A 540 -15.30 -2.53 0.25
N VAL A 541 -15.30 -1.25 0.62
CA VAL A 541 -14.54 -0.21 -0.09
C VAL A 541 -13.05 -0.58 -0.18
N GLY A 542 -12.45 -1.03 0.94
CA GLY A 542 -11.06 -1.49 0.96
C GLY A 542 -10.80 -2.68 0.03
N GLN A 543 -11.72 -3.64 -0.05
CA GLN A 543 -11.63 -4.76 -0.99
C GLN A 543 -11.66 -4.28 -2.45
N ILE A 544 -12.59 -3.39 -2.81
CA ILE A 544 -12.72 -2.84 -4.17
C ILE A 544 -11.47 -2.01 -4.53
N ILE A 545 -11.02 -1.14 -3.64
CA ILE A 545 -9.81 -0.30 -3.87
C ILE A 545 -8.57 -1.17 -4.06
N SER A 546 -8.46 -2.30 -3.36
CA SER A 546 -7.34 -3.23 -3.52
C SER A 546 -7.26 -3.87 -4.92
N MET A 547 -8.32 -3.77 -5.72
CA MET A 547 -8.38 -4.25 -7.11
C MET A 547 -7.93 -3.19 -8.13
N LYS A 548 -7.44 -2.05 -7.68
CA LYS A 548 -7.00 -0.92 -8.53
C LYS A 548 -5.99 -1.32 -9.61
N VAL A 549 -5.13 -2.28 -9.34
CA VAL A 549 -4.11 -2.74 -10.29
C VAL A 549 -4.73 -3.29 -11.56
N VAL A 550 -5.90 -3.95 -11.44
CA VAL A 550 -6.64 -4.55 -12.57
C VAL A 550 -7.56 -3.52 -13.22
N PHE A 551 -8.38 -2.84 -12.43
CA PHE A 551 -9.44 -1.95 -12.95
C PHE A 551 -9.04 -0.47 -13.07
N GLY A 552 -7.82 -0.09 -12.67
CA GLY A 552 -7.39 1.31 -12.70
C GLY A 552 -8.14 2.19 -11.69
N ASP A 553 -8.22 3.48 -12.00
CA ASP A 553 -8.82 4.46 -11.08
C ASP A 553 -10.37 4.41 -11.02
N ILE A 554 -11.03 3.63 -11.89
CA ILE A 554 -12.49 3.45 -11.86
C ILE A 554 -12.97 2.93 -10.49
N VAL A 555 -12.16 2.10 -9.81
CA VAL A 555 -12.49 1.61 -8.46
C VAL A 555 -12.63 2.74 -7.44
N ARG A 556 -11.79 3.77 -7.55
CA ARG A 556 -11.87 4.96 -6.69
C ARG A 556 -13.08 5.81 -7.02
N MET A 557 -13.37 6.00 -8.30
CA MET A 557 -14.55 6.75 -8.75
C MET A 557 -15.84 6.11 -8.25
N LYS A 558 -15.98 4.79 -8.43
CA LYS A 558 -17.19 4.05 -8.03
C LYS A 558 -17.35 3.90 -6.51
N THR A 559 -16.25 3.95 -5.74
CA THR A 559 -16.31 3.84 -4.27
C THR A 559 -16.32 5.18 -3.55
N ARG A 560 -16.20 6.30 -4.29
CA ARG A 560 -16.09 7.65 -3.71
C ARG A 560 -17.23 7.98 -2.75
N PHE A 561 -18.46 7.68 -3.13
CA PHE A 561 -19.64 7.95 -2.29
C PHE A 561 -19.64 7.13 -1.00
N LEU A 562 -19.28 5.85 -1.07
CA LEU A 562 -19.19 4.99 0.13
C LEU A 562 -18.09 5.45 1.09
N TYR A 563 -17.02 6.03 0.57
CA TYR A 563 -15.91 6.56 1.38
C TYR A 563 -16.29 7.81 2.16
N TYR A 564 -17.09 8.70 1.56
CA TYR A 564 -17.54 9.94 2.21
C TYR A 564 -18.67 9.71 3.22
N GLN A 565 -19.45 8.65 3.08
CA GLN A 565 -20.52 8.31 4.03
C GLN A 565 -20.04 7.42 5.20
N GLY A 566 -18.87 6.82 5.09
CA GLY A 566 -18.31 5.92 6.12
C GLY A 566 -17.24 6.56 7.02
N CYS A 567 -16.86 7.80 6.76
CA CYS A 567 -15.98 8.64 7.55
C CYS A 567 -16.73 9.84 8.08
#